data_bc383417a93ddac5a5e4fefd57abad69
#
_entry.id   bc383417a93ddac5a5e4fefd57abad69
#
_cell.length_a   1.000
_cell.length_b   1.000
_cell.length_c   1.000
_cell.angle_alpha   90.00
_cell.angle_beta   90.00
_cell.angle_gamma   90.00
#
_symmetry.space_group_name_H-M   'P 1'
#
loop_
_entity.id
_entity.type
_entity.pdbx_description
1 polymer ?
#
loop_
_entity_poly.entity_id
_entity_poly.type
_entity_poly.pdbx_seq_one_letter_code
_entity_poly.pdbx_strand_id
1 'polypeptide(L)'
;IMKRKIYNELERWKNQKHGSEALLLDGARRIGKSYIVEEFAKNEYRSYILIDFNIAGEDIRELFDLYLHDLKNLFSRLQLLTGKRLYERESLIIFDEVQLCPRARAAIKYLVADGKYDYIETGSLMSINHNVKDILIPSEEHRLDMYPMDFEEFLWAMGDELSMDYIR
;
A
#
# COMPACT_ATOMS: atom_id res chain seq x y z
N ILE A 1 14.71 -18.78 -3.84
CA ILE A 1 13.75 -18.81 -2.77
C ILE A 1 14.01 -17.73 -1.73
N MET A 2 15.28 -17.44 -1.40
CA MET A 2 15.64 -16.26 -0.58
C MET A 2 15.42 -14.93 -1.32
N LYS A 3 15.26 -14.98 -2.63
CA LYS A 3 15.21 -13.83 -3.52
C LYS A 3 13.93 -13.00 -3.44
N ARG A 4 12.89 -13.51 -2.74
CA ARG A 4 11.59 -12.84 -2.63
C ARG A 4 11.20 -12.53 -1.19
N LYS A 5 12.18 -12.23 -0.36
CA LYS A 5 11.95 -11.99 1.06
C LYS A 5 10.83 -10.98 1.31
N ILE A 6 10.90 -9.82 0.68
CA ILE A 6 9.87 -8.77 0.83
C ILE A 6 8.52 -9.26 0.30
N TYR A 7 8.50 -9.88 -0.86
CA TYR A 7 7.26 -10.39 -1.43
C TYR A 7 6.61 -11.45 -0.53
N ASN A 8 7.42 -12.36 0.03
CA ASN A 8 6.93 -13.37 0.96
C ASN A 8 6.35 -12.75 2.24
N GLU A 9 6.95 -11.66 2.72
CA GLU A 9 6.41 -10.93 3.87
C GLU A 9 5.06 -10.29 3.55
N LEU A 10 4.88 -9.76 2.34
CA LEU A 10 3.60 -9.22 1.89
C LEU A 10 2.53 -10.32 1.82
N GLU A 11 2.88 -11.48 1.27
CA GLU A 11 1.97 -12.62 1.22
C GLU A 11 1.58 -13.09 2.62
N ARG A 12 2.55 -13.16 3.52
CA ARG A 12 2.31 -13.57 4.91
C ARG A 12 1.35 -12.60 5.59
N TRP A 13 1.57 -11.30 5.44
CA TRP A 13 0.68 -10.27 5.96
C TRP A 13 -0.75 -10.45 5.44
N LYS A 14 -0.90 -10.60 4.13
CA LYS A 14 -2.23 -10.79 3.50
C LYS A 14 -2.95 -11.99 4.09
N ASN A 15 -2.27 -13.12 4.17
CA ASN A 15 -2.86 -14.39 4.57
C ASN A 15 -3.12 -14.49 6.07
N GLN A 16 -2.32 -13.84 6.90
CA GLN A 16 -2.46 -13.89 8.36
C GLN A 16 -3.41 -12.83 8.90
N LYS A 17 -3.44 -11.65 8.31
CA LYS A 17 -4.20 -10.52 8.86
C LYS A 17 -5.62 -10.40 8.31
N HIS A 18 -5.86 -10.86 7.09
CA HIS A 18 -7.20 -10.81 6.46
C HIS A 18 -7.84 -9.42 6.53
N GLY A 19 -7.03 -8.38 6.33
CA GLY A 19 -7.51 -7.00 6.37
C GLY A 19 -7.66 -6.39 7.75
N SER A 20 -7.31 -7.10 8.83
CA SER A 20 -7.42 -6.58 10.20
C SER A 20 -6.35 -5.56 10.55
N GLU A 21 -5.27 -5.50 9.78
CA GLU A 21 -4.20 -4.51 9.93
C GLU A 21 -3.74 -4.05 8.57
N ALA A 22 -3.51 -2.73 8.43
CA ALA A 22 -2.82 -2.20 7.26
C ALA A 22 -1.32 -2.52 7.36
N LEU A 23 -0.66 -2.59 6.22
CA LEU A 23 0.79 -2.74 6.17
C LEU A 23 1.42 -1.39 5.81
N LEU A 24 2.42 -0.95 6.57
CA LEU A 24 3.27 0.18 6.19
C LEU A 24 4.61 -0.35 5.72
N LEU A 25 4.91 -0.18 4.44
CA LEU A 25 6.21 -0.49 3.87
C LEU A 25 7.10 0.74 3.99
N ASP A 26 8.01 0.70 4.96
CA ASP A 26 8.91 1.80 5.26
C ASP A 26 10.27 1.60 4.59
N GLY A 27 10.81 2.66 4.04
CA GLY A 27 12.13 2.63 3.41
C GLY A 27 12.44 3.94 2.74
N ALA A 28 13.71 4.13 2.37
CA ALA A 28 14.15 5.34 1.70
C ALA A 28 13.40 5.55 0.38
N ARG A 29 13.28 6.80 -0.03
CA ARG A 29 12.65 7.13 -1.31
C ARG A 29 13.43 6.48 -2.46
N ARG A 30 12.71 6.05 -3.49
CA ARG A 30 13.27 5.51 -4.74
C ARG A 30 14.00 4.17 -4.60
N ILE A 31 13.69 3.36 -3.58
CA ILE A 31 14.24 2.02 -3.47
C ILE A 31 13.30 0.92 -4.00
N GLY A 32 12.28 1.31 -4.77
CA GLY A 32 11.40 0.35 -5.43
C GLY A 32 10.18 -0.12 -4.64
N LYS A 33 9.82 0.58 -3.55
CA LYS A 33 8.65 0.21 -2.73
C LYS A 33 7.37 0.13 -3.54
N SER A 34 7.06 1.19 -4.29
CA SER A 34 5.84 1.27 -5.10
C SER A 34 5.78 0.16 -6.13
N TYR A 35 6.91 -0.15 -6.75
CA TYR A 35 7.00 -1.18 -7.78
C TYR A 35 6.66 -2.56 -7.20
N ILE A 36 7.26 -2.91 -6.07
CA ILE A 36 7.03 -4.22 -5.44
C ILE A 36 5.58 -4.36 -4.99
N VAL A 37 5.03 -3.31 -4.37
CA VAL A 37 3.65 -3.33 -3.89
C VAL A 37 2.67 -3.44 -5.04
N GLU A 38 2.93 -2.74 -6.14
CA GLU A 38 2.05 -2.82 -7.32
C GLU A 38 2.10 -4.19 -7.98
N GLU A 39 3.29 -4.80 -8.08
CA GLU A 39 3.41 -6.18 -8.58
C GLU A 39 2.67 -7.17 -7.69
N PHE A 40 2.80 -7.01 -6.37
CA PHE A 40 2.04 -7.81 -5.41
C PHE A 40 0.54 -7.66 -5.63
N ALA A 41 0.07 -6.42 -5.80
CA ALA A 41 -1.35 -6.13 -6.03
C ALA A 41 -1.88 -6.81 -7.30
N LYS A 42 -1.11 -6.73 -8.38
CA LYS A 42 -1.49 -7.34 -9.66
C LYS A 42 -1.62 -8.87 -9.56
N ASN A 43 -0.74 -9.49 -8.79
CA ASN A 43 -0.68 -10.94 -8.69
C ASN A 43 -1.69 -11.52 -7.68
N GLU A 44 -1.99 -10.78 -6.61
CA GLU A 44 -2.67 -11.33 -5.45
C GLU A 44 -4.11 -10.82 -5.25
N TYR A 45 -4.53 -9.81 -6.01
CA TYR A 45 -5.84 -9.20 -5.84
C TYR A 45 -6.60 -9.15 -7.15
N ARG A 46 -7.92 -9.19 -7.05
CA ARG A 46 -8.80 -9.06 -8.21
C ARG A 46 -8.68 -7.68 -8.86
N SER A 47 -8.56 -6.65 -8.03
CA SER A 47 -8.32 -5.27 -8.47
C SER A 47 -7.54 -4.52 -7.42
N TYR A 48 -6.96 -3.39 -7.80
CA TYR A 48 -6.30 -2.52 -6.85
C TYR A 48 -6.38 -1.07 -7.31
N ILE A 49 -6.31 -0.16 -6.33
CA ILE A 49 -6.17 1.27 -6.58
C ILE A 49 -4.87 1.71 -5.94
N LEU A 50 -3.99 2.34 -6.73
CA LEU A 50 -2.79 2.97 -6.20
C LEU A 50 -3.00 4.49 -6.23
N ILE A 51 -2.95 5.11 -5.05
CA ILE A 51 -3.02 6.55 -4.91
C ILE A 51 -1.60 7.06 -4.68
N ASP A 52 -1.03 7.72 -5.69
CA ASP A 52 0.28 8.33 -5.58
C ASP A 52 0.14 9.76 -5.05
N PHE A 53 0.49 9.95 -3.78
CA PHE A 53 0.36 11.26 -3.15
C PHE A 53 1.41 12.28 -3.58
N ASN A 54 2.37 11.91 -4.43
CA ASN A 54 3.22 12.90 -5.11
C ASN A 54 2.42 13.70 -6.13
N ILE A 55 1.39 13.09 -6.74
CA ILE A 55 0.65 13.71 -7.84
C ILE A 55 -0.86 13.82 -7.59
N ALA A 56 -1.38 13.21 -6.54
CA ALA A 56 -2.80 13.23 -6.25
C ALA A 56 -3.32 14.65 -6.04
N GLY A 57 -4.40 14.99 -6.74
CA GLY A 57 -5.04 16.28 -6.63
C GLY A 57 -5.90 16.41 -5.38
N GLU A 58 -6.43 17.60 -5.17
CA GLU A 58 -7.26 17.88 -4.00
C GLU A 58 -8.57 17.08 -4.01
N ASP A 59 -9.08 16.74 -5.18
CA ASP A 59 -10.29 15.92 -5.31
C ASP A 59 -10.17 14.57 -4.59
N ILE A 60 -9.00 13.92 -4.72
CA ILE A 60 -8.73 12.66 -4.01
C ILE A 60 -8.41 12.91 -2.53
N ARG A 61 -7.61 13.95 -2.23
CA ARG A 61 -7.23 14.27 -0.86
C ARG A 61 -8.41 14.62 0.02
N GLU A 62 -9.37 15.35 -0.52
CA GLU A 62 -10.59 15.73 0.19
C GLU A 62 -11.45 14.55 0.61
N LEU A 63 -11.37 13.41 -0.09
CA LEU A 63 -12.15 12.24 0.28
C LEU A 63 -11.88 11.80 1.72
N PHE A 64 -10.64 11.93 2.16
CA PHE A 64 -10.21 11.50 3.50
C PHE A 64 -10.57 12.50 4.60
N ASP A 65 -11.02 13.70 4.25
CA ASP A 65 -11.58 14.67 5.20
C ASP A 65 -13.09 14.62 5.23
N LEU A 66 -13.70 14.62 4.04
CA LEU A 66 -15.14 14.89 3.92
C LEU A 66 -16.00 13.64 4.09
N TYR A 67 -15.44 12.45 3.83
CA TYR A 67 -16.23 11.24 3.74
C TYR A 67 -15.86 10.14 4.73
N LEU A 68 -15.12 10.45 5.80
CA LEU A 68 -14.78 9.44 6.82
C LEU A 68 -16.00 8.95 7.58
N HIS A 69 -17.08 9.72 7.61
CA HIS A 69 -18.35 9.33 8.24
C HIS A 69 -19.31 8.62 7.26
N ASP A 70 -18.91 8.53 6.00
CA ASP A 70 -19.71 7.90 4.95
C ASP A 70 -18.78 7.18 3.98
N LEU A 71 -18.24 6.06 4.45
CA LEU A 71 -17.23 5.30 3.69
C LEU A 71 -17.78 4.75 2.38
N LYS A 72 -19.06 4.41 2.34
CA LYS A 72 -19.70 3.97 1.10
C LYS A 72 -19.55 5.04 0.00
N ASN A 73 -19.80 6.30 0.35
CA ASN A 73 -19.62 7.42 -0.55
C ASN A 73 -18.17 7.66 -0.90
N LEU A 74 -17.26 7.53 0.09
CA LEU A 74 -15.83 7.65 -0.13
C LEU A 74 -15.37 6.66 -1.21
N PHE A 75 -15.71 5.40 -1.08
CA PHE A 75 -15.29 4.36 -2.02
C PHE A 75 -15.94 4.52 -3.39
N SER A 76 -17.21 4.96 -3.44
CA SER A 76 -17.87 5.24 -4.73
C SER A 76 -17.14 6.35 -5.49
N ARG A 77 -16.78 7.43 -4.79
CA ARG A 77 -16.07 8.55 -5.39
C ARG A 77 -14.64 8.17 -5.80
N LEU A 78 -13.96 7.39 -4.97
CA LEU A 78 -12.62 6.93 -5.28
C LEU A 78 -12.59 6.08 -6.56
N GLN A 79 -13.57 5.20 -6.72
CA GLN A 79 -13.71 4.40 -7.94
C GLN A 79 -13.98 5.28 -9.17
N LEU A 80 -14.84 6.29 -9.03
CA LEU A 80 -15.11 7.22 -10.14
C LEU A 80 -13.89 8.04 -10.53
N LEU A 81 -13.16 8.57 -9.55
CA LEU A 81 -12.00 9.41 -9.80
C LEU A 81 -10.82 8.63 -10.40
N THR A 82 -10.68 7.37 -10.05
CA THR A 82 -9.56 6.54 -10.51
C THR A 82 -9.90 5.67 -11.71
N GLY A 83 -11.18 5.50 -12.02
CA GLY A 83 -11.62 4.59 -13.07
C GLY A 83 -11.41 3.12 -12.74
N LYS A 84 -11.17 2.79 -11.47
CA LYS A 84 -10.92 1.44 -11.00
C LYS A 84 -12.08 0.95 -10.15
N ARG A 85 -12.42 -0.33 -10.28
CA ARG A 85 -13.49 -0.93 -9.51
C ARG A 85 -12.92 -1.66 -8.29
N LEU A 86 -13.63 -1.55 -7.15
CA LEU A 86 -13.28 -2.23 -5.91
C LEU A 86 -14.24 -3.39 -5.66
N TYR A 87 -13.69 -4.49 -5.15
CA TYR A 87 -14.44 -5.70 -4.80
C TYR A 87 -14.18 -6.03 -3.34
N GLU A 88 -15.23 -6.16 -2.56
CA GLU A 88 -15.14 -6.41 -1.12
C GLU A 88 -14.34 -7.68 -0.83
N ARG A 89 -13.33 -7.57 0.02
CA ARG A 89 -12.36 -8.60 0.42
C ARG A 89 -11.50 -9.15 -0.72
N GLU A 90 -11.54 -8.54 -1.90
CA GLU A 90 -10.75 -8.98 -3.06
C GLU A 90 -9.89 -7.87 -3.65
N SER A 91 -9.93 -6.67 -3.08
CA SER A 91 -9.20 -5.52 -3.62
C SER A 91 -8.20 -4.97 -2.61
N LEU A 92 -7.14 -4.37 -3.14
CA LEU A 92 -6.11 -3.68 -2.37
C LEU A 92 -6.13 -2.20 -2.69
N ILE A 93 -6.07 -1.35 -1.66
CA ILE A 93 -5.87 0.08 -1.83
C ILE A 93 -4.48 0.44 -1.33
N ILE A 94 -3.68 1.05 -2.18
CA ILE A 94 -2.30 1.42 -1.91
C ILE A 94 -2.21 2.92 -1.73
N PHE A 95 -1.71 3.36 -0.57
CA PHE A 95 -1.40 4.76 -0.29
C PHE A 95 0.11 4.96 -0.47
N ASP A 96 0.50 5.43 -1.66
CA ASP A 96 1.90 5.59 -2.02
C ASP A 96 2.42 6.95 -1.58
N GLU A 97 3.55 6.95 -0.87
CA GLU A 97 4.13 8.14 -0.24
C GLU A 97 3.13 8.83 0.71
N VAL A 98 2.60 8.05 1.63
CA VAL A 98 1.49 8.45 2.51
C VAL A 98 1.82 9.64 3.41
N GLN A 99 3.12 9.88 3.71
CA GLN A 99 3.54 11.03 4.51
C GLN A 99 3.18 12.37 3.85
N LEU A 100 2.92 12.37 2.53
CA LEU A 100 2.51 13.56 1.80
C LEU A 100 1.02 13.87 1.96
N CYS A 101 0.26 12.98 2.58
CA CYS A 101 -1.15 13.20 2.88
C CYS A 101 -1.49 12.71 4.28
N PRO A 102 -1.23 13.52 5.31
CA PRO A 102 -1.53 13.14 6.71
C PRO A 102 -3.00 12.77 6.93
N ARG A 103 -3.91 13.35 6.16
CA ARG A 103 -5.34 13.03 6.22
C ARG A 103 -5.60 11.56 5.87
N ALA A 104 -4.97 11.08 4.81
CA ALA A 104 -5.11 9.68 4.39
C ALA A 104 -4.51 8.74 5.45
N ARG A 105 -3.34 9.10 5.98
CA ARG A 105 -2.70 8.31 7.03
C ARG A 105 -3.59 8.22 8.27
N ALA A 106 -4.18 9.33 8.69
CA ALA A 106 -5.10 9.35 9.83
C ALA A 106 -6.38 8.55 9.58
N ALA A 107 -6.79 8.43 8.32
CA ALA A 107 -7.99 7.70 7.95
C ALA A 107 -7.85 6.17 8.04
N ILE A 108 -6.62 5.65 8.03
CA ILE A 108 -6.36 4.20 7.96
C ILE A 108 -7.12 3.42 9.04
N LYS A 109 -7.15 3.90 10.27
CA LYS A 109 -7.84 3.19 11.35
C LYS A 109 -9.33 2.99 11.07
N TYR A 110 -9.97 3.97 10.44
CA TYR A 110 -11.39 3.88 10.09
C TYR A 110 -11.63 2.94 8.91
N LEU A 111 -10.73 2.99 7.94
CA LEU A 111 -10.80 2.14 6.74
C LEU A 111 -10.57 0.68 7.08
N VAL A 112 -9.60 0.40 7.94
CA VAL A 112 -9.31 -0.96 8.42
C VAL A 112 -10.47 -1.48 9.26
N ALA A 113 -11.03 -0.65 10.13
CA ALA A 113 -12.18 -1.04 10.96
C ALA A 113 -13.41 -1.39 10.10
N ASP A 114 -13.60 -0.71 8.97
CA ASP A 114 -14.65 -1.03 8.01
C ASP A 114 -14.49 -2.43 7.40
N GLY A 115 -13.25 -2.86 7.18
CA GLY A 115 -12.91 -4.24 6.84
C GLY A 115 -13.19 -4.69 5.42
N LYS A 116 -13.60 -3.81 4.53
CA LYS A 116 -13.98 -4.21 3.16
C LYS A 116 -12.80 -4.50 2.24
N TYR A 117 -11.67 -3.83 2.45
CA TYR A 117 -10.52 -3.92 1.57
C TYR A 117 -9.25 -4.09 2.38
N ASP A 118 -8.18 -4.52 1.72
CA ASP A 118 -6.85 -4.52 2.31
C ASP A 118 -6.16 -3.20 1.99
N TYR A 119 -5.24 -2.76 2.86
CA TYR A 119 -4.55 -1.48 2.74
C TYR A 119 -3.06 -1.65 2.92
N ILE A 120 -2.29 -1.10 1.98
CA ILE A 120 -0.84 -0.97 2.09
C ILE A 120 -0.48 0.51 1.95
N GLU A 121 0.33 1.00 2.88
CA GLU A 121 0.93 2.32 2.81
C GLU A 121 2.40 2.18 2.47
N THR A 122 2.94 3.05 1.63
CA THR A 122 4.37 3.19 1.49
C THR A 122 4.79 4.56 1.97
N GLY A 123 6.01 4.67 2.46
CA GLY A 123 6.52 5.95 2.91
C GLY A 123 7.86 5.85 3.57
N SER A 124 8.36 7.00 4.02
CA SER A 124 9.56 7.08 4.81
C SER A 124 9.22 7.58 6.21
N LEU A 125 9.43 6.75 7.22
CA LEU A 125 9.18 7.13 8.61
C LEU A 125 10.09 8.28 9.06
N MET A 126 11.29 8.40 8.50
CA MET A 126 12.14 9.55 8.80
C MET A 126 11.47 10.85 8.38
N SER A 127 10.85 10.87 7.21
CA SER A 127 10.08 12.03 6.74
C SER A 127 8.83 12.25 7.58
N ILE A 128 8.14 11.18 7.97
CA ILE A 128 6.96 11.25 8.83
C ILE A 128 7.33 11.84 10.20
N ASN A 129 8.41 11.36 10.81
CA ASN A 129 8.83 11.83 12.14
C ASN A 129 9.30 13.27 12.14
N HIS A 130 9.84 13.78 11.03
CA HIS A 130 10.28 15.18 10.91
C HIS A 130 9.09 16.13 10.83
N ASN A 131 8.03 15.73 10.19
CA ASN A 131 6.89 16.61 9.93
C ASN A 131 5.79 16.52 10.99
N VAL A 132 5.76 15.45 11.78
CA VAL A 132 4.65 15.20 12.70
C VAL A 132 5.15 14.46 13.94
N LYS A 133 5.62 15.23 14.91
CA LYS A 133 6.09 14.69 16.20
C LYS A 133 5.01 13.92 16.97
N ASP A 134 3.75 14.07 16.60
CA ASP A 134 2.60 13.61 17.38
C ASP A 134 1.69 12.62 16.66
N ILE A 135 2.06 12.14 15.46
CA ILE A 135 1.28 11.05 14.85
C ILE A 135 1.75 9.73 15.44
N LEU A 136 0.95 9.23 16.36
CA LEU A 136 1.05 7.87 16.85
C LEU A 136 0.84 6.92 15.67
N ILE A 137 1.68 5.90 15.58
CA ILE A 137 1.47 4.81 14.63
C ILE A 137 0.12 4.17 15.00
N PRO A 138 -0.85 4.12 14.06
CA PRO A 138 -2.12 3.47 14.38
C PRO A 138 -1.90 2.03 14.84
N SER A 139 -2.61 1.60 15.86
CA SER A 139 -2.52 0.23 16.37
C SER A 139 -2.94 -0.81 15.31
N GLU A 140 -3.64 -0.37 14.27
CA GLU A 140 -4.11 -1.19 13.15
C GLU A 140 -3.10 -1.26 12.00
N GLU A 141 -1.83 -0.92 12.28
CA GLU A 141 -0.79 -0.89 11.24
C GLU A 141 0.34 -1.83 11.59
N HIS A 142 0.74 -2.65 10.61
CA HIS A 142 1.93 -3.49 10.70
C HIS A 142 3.04 -2.86 9.86
N ARG A 143 4.20 -2.63 10.48
CA ARG A 143 5.34 -2.02 9.80
C ARG A 143 6.27 -3.08 9.24
N LEU A 144 6.66 -2.91 7.97
CA LEU A 144 7.67 -3.72 7.31
C LEU A 144 8.74 -2.79 6.74
N ASP A 145 10.00 -3.00 7.13
CA ASP A 145 11.12 -2.20 6.65
C ASP A 145 11.68 -2.79 5.35
N MET A 146 11.93 -1.92 4.37
CA MET A 146 12.54 -2.30 3.12
C MET A 146 13.86 -1.57 2.92
N TYR A 147 14.89 -2.32 2.51
CA TYR A 147 16.23 -1.81 2.25
C TYR A 147 16.55 -1.93 0.77
N PRO A 148 17.54 -1.17 0.24
CA PRO A 148 17.89 -1.25 -1.17
C PRO A 148 18.24 -2.67 -1.63
N MET A 149 18.87 -3.47 -0.79
CA MET A 149 19.21 -4.86 -1.12
C MET A 149 17.98 -5.74 -1.33
N ASP A 150 16.86 -5.45 -0.66
CA ASP A 150 15.62 -6.18 -0.83
C ASP A 150 15.06 -6.01 -2.24
N PHE A 151 15.21 -4.81 -2.81
CA PHE A 151 14.79 -4.53 -4.18
C PHE A 151 15.67 -5.25 -5.19
N GLU A 152 16.99 -5.29 -4.96
CA GLU A 152 17.90 -6.05 -5.84
C GLU A 152 17.56 -7.53 -5.84
N GLU A 153 17.31 -8.12 -4.67
CA GLU A 153 16.89 -9.50 -4.56
C GLU A 153 15.61 -9.77 -5.34
N PHE A 154 14.66 -8.86 -5.24
CA PHE A 154 13.40 -8.94 -5.97
C PHE A 154 13.63 -8.91 -7.48
N LEU A 155 14.46 -7.99 -7.97
CA LEU A 155 14.80 -7.89 -9.39
C LEU A 155 15.52 -9.14 -9.89
N TRP A 156 16.43 -9.70 -9.10
CA TRP A 156 17.13 -10.92 -9.45
C TRP A 156 16.14 -12.10 -9.58
N ALA A 157 15.19 -12.20 -8.66
CA ALA A 157 14.17 -13.24 -8.73
C ALA A 157 13.34 -13.13 -10.01
N MET A 158 12.95 -11.91 -10.39
CA MET A 158 12.25 -11.66 -11.64
C MET A 158 13.12 -12.00 -12.86
N GLY A 159 14.39 -11.63 -12.84
CA GLY A 159 15.35 -11.95 -13.89
C GLY A 159 15.55 -13.46 -14.07
N ASP A 160 15.66 -14.19 -12.99
CA ASP A 160 15.77 -15.64 -13.01
C ASP A 160 14.53 -16.29 -13.60
N GLU A 161 13.35 -15.83 -13.23
CA GLU A 161 12.10 -16.32 -13.78
C GLU A 161 12.02 -16.09 -15.28
N LEU A 162 12.36 -14.89 -15.73
CA LEU A 162 12.39 -14.56 -17.16
C LEU A 162 13.42 -15.41 -17.90
N SER A 163 14.59 -15.63 -17.30
CA SER A 163 15.63 -16.46 -17.90
C SER A 163 15.19 -17.91 -18.05
N MET A 164 14.49 -18.43 -17.05
CA MET A 164 13.94 -19.79 -17.11
C MET A 164 12.87 -19.92 -18.20
N ASP A 165 12.02 -18.91 -18.35
CA ASP A 165 11.01 -18.89 -19.40
C ASP A 165 11.64 -18.81 -20.78
N TYR A 166 12.78 -18.16 -20.89
CA TYR A 166 13.51 -18.01 -22.15
C TYR A 166 14.20 -19.32 -22.61
N ILE A 167 14.57 -20.15 -21.64
CA ILE A 167 15.26 -21.42 -21.90
C ILE A 167 14.27 -22.53 -22.28
N ARG A 168 13.01 -22.35 -21.96
CA ARG A 168 11.95 -23.28 -22.32
C ARG A 168 11.42 -23.02 -23.72
#